data_af8d46ce76c590db388f621ea71d9041
#
_entry.id   af8d46ce76c590db388f621ea71d9041
#
_cell.length_a   1.000
_cell.length_b   1.000
_cell.length_c   1.000
_cell.angle_alpha   90.00
_cell.angle_beta   90.00
_cell.angle_gamma   90.00
#
_symmetry.space_group_name_H-M   'P 1'
#
loop_
_entity.id
_entity.type
_entity.pdbx_description
1 polymer ?
#
loop_
_entity_poly.entity_id
_entity_poly.type
_entity_poly.pdbx_seq_one_letter_code
_entity_poly.pdbx_strand_id
1 'polypeptide(L)'
;MTRHIILPVLAFMIFMGRPTAQEKVVTLPEVTVTSIALVAPNVSKAFKKAFPDAEDLNWYKYDKEYLAKFIIKDMNHNTLYRQNGVMKYDISYGYEHNLPEKIKEMVAGVYDNYKIIRAINIKVTERNIWVVKLEGMKKYLTVRVEDDEMDEVESFFKADTQN
;
A
#
# COMPACT_ATOMS: atom_id res chain seq x y z
N MET A 1 -45.70 -60.05 45.20
CA MET A 1 -44.34 -60.16 44.55
C MET A 1 -44.23 -59.06 43.52
N THR A 2 -43.69 -57.94 43.95
CA THR A 2 -43.58 -56.74 43.06
C THR A 2 -42.11 -56.51 42.81
N ARG A 3 -41.68 -56.75 41.57
CA ARG A 3 -40.27 -56.49 41.11
C ARG A 3 -40.16 -55.05 40.63
N HIS A 4 -39.42 -54.24 41.36
CA HIS A 4 -39.02 -52.90 40.90
C HIS A 4 -37.82 -53.01 39.95
N ILE A 5 -38.02 -52.56 38.72
CA ILE A 5 -36.97 -52.42 37.71
C ILE A 5 -36.42 -51.00 37.85
N ILE A 6 -35.15 -50.88 38.31
CA ILE A 6 -34.42 -49.63 38.38
C ILE A 6 -33.72 -49.40 37.04
N LEU A 7 -34.10 -48.35 36.32
CA LEU A 7 -33.51 -47.91 35.05
C LEU A 7 -32.34 -46.95 35.35
N PRO A 8 -31.09 -47.19 34.90
CA PRO A 8 -30.02 -46.21 35.06
C PRO A 8 -30.16 -45.15 33.99
N VAL A 9 -30.30 -43.89 34.41
CA VAL A 9 -30.21 -42.71 33.53
C VAL A 9 -28.75 -42.46 33.21
N LEU A 10 -28.37 -42.74 31.96
CA LEU A 10 -27.02 -42.45 31.45
C LEU A 10 -26.96 -40.97 31.06
N ALA A 11 -26.31 -40.15 31.91
CA ALA A 11 -26.06 -38.73 31.61
C ALA A 11 -24.96 -38.61 30.55
N PHE A 12 -25.35 -38.24 29.33
CA PHE A 12 -24.43 -37.97 28.23
C PHE A 12 -23.94 -36.53 28.39
N MET A 13 -22.76 -36.30 28.97
CA MET A 13 -22.09 -35.01 28.98
C MET A 13 -21.53 -34.72 27.59
N ILE A 14 -22.20 -33.83 26.87
CA ILE A 14 -21.69 -33.27 25.61
C ILE A 14 -20.64 -32.23 25.98
N PHE A 15 -19.35 -32.59 25.83
CA PHE A 15 -18.23 -31.68 25.89
C PHE A 15 -18.27 -30.83 24.60
N MET A 16 -18.89 -29.65 24.66
CA MET A 16 -18.73 -28.64 23.61
C MET A 16 -17.34 -28.02 23.71
N GLY A 17 -16.37 -28.64 23.04
CA GLY A 17 -15.07 -28.03 22.76
C GLY A 17 -15.27 -26.80 21.92
N ARG A 18 -15.03 -25.61 22.48
CA ARG A 18 -14.98 -24.36 21.70
C ARG A 18 -13.74 -24.43 20.81
N PRO A 19 -13.85 -24.28 19.48
CA PRO A 19 -12.68 -24.13 18.65
C PRO A 19 -12.04 -22.79 19.00
N THR A 20 -10.88 -22.81 19.66
CA THR A 20 -10.02 -21.65 19.77
C THR A 20 -9.45 -21.41 18.37
N ALA A 21 -9.97 -20.39 17.67
CA ALA A 21 -9.35 -19.91 16.47
C ALA A 21 -7.94 -19.42 16.85
N GLN A 22 -6.92 -20.19 16.49
CA GLN A 22 -5.53 -19.76 16.59
C GLN A 22 -5.33 -18.66 15.54
N GLU A 23 -5.36 -17.42 15.98
CA GLU A 23 -5.00 -16.26 15.16
C GLU A 23 -3.54 -16.45 14.74
N LYS A 24 -3.35 -16.69 13.44
CA LYS A 24 -2.01 -16.85 12.87
C LYS A 24 -1.32 -15.49 12.95
N VAL A 25 -0.50 -15.29 13.96
CA VAL A 25 0.34 -14.09 14.08
C VAL A 25 1.27 -14.05 12.87
N VAL A 26 0.96 -13.18 11.90
CA VAL A 26 1.84 -12.89 10.79
C VAL A 26 2.96 -12.01 11.31
N THR A 27 4.10 -12.63 11.64
CA THR A 27 5.30 -11.88 12.00
C THR A 27 5.80 -11.20 10.72
N LEU A 28 5.79 -9.86 10.73
CA LEU A 28 6.41 -9.09 9.65
C LEU A 28 7.92 -9.37 9.64
N PRO A 29 8.54 -9.48 8.45
CA PRO A 29 9.98 -9.67 8.35
C PRO A 29 10.73 -8.53 9.03
N GLU A 30 11.81 -8.85 9.74
CA GLU A 30 12.65 -7.87 10.39
C GLU A 30 13.27 -6.92 9.36
N VAL A 31 13.04 -5.62 9.55
CA VAL A 31 13.58 -4.57 8.68
C VAL A 31 14.93 -4.12 9.21
N THR A 32 16.00 -4.53 8.56
CA THR A 32 17.35 -4.07 8.90
C THR A 32 17.67 -2.81 8.13
N VAL A 33 17.91 -1.69 8.83
CA VAL A 33 18.43 -0.46 8.22
C VAL A 33 19.86 -0.70 7.80
N THR A 34 20.14 -0.58 6.50
CA THR A 34 21.47 -0.85 5.93
C THR A 34 22.14 0.45 5.53
N SER A 35 23.39 0.66 5.96
CA SER A 35 24.20 1.78 5.47
C SER A 35 24.46 1.63 3.96
N ILE A 36 24.69 2.76 3.26
CA ILE A 36 25.03 2.77 1.80
C ILE A 36 26.17 1.81 1.45
N ALA A 37 27.12 1.63 2.35
CA ALA A 37 28.27 0.73 2.15
C ALA A 37 27.90 -0.76 2.02
N LEU A 38 26.71 -1.17 2.46
CA LEU A 38 26.25 -2.57 2.40
C LEU A 38 25.27 -2.82 1.23
N VAL A 39 24.99 -1.81 0.41
CA VAL A 39 24.14 -1.96 -0.78
C VAL A 39 24.95 -2.62 -1.90
N ALA A 40 24.37 -3.63 -2.56
CA ALA A 40 25.01 -4.31 -3.68
C ALA A 40 25.43 -3.32 -4.79
N PRO A 41 26.65 -3.41 -5.35
CA PRO A 41 27.13 -2.45 -6.35
C PRO A 41 26.22 -2.26 -7.56
N ASN A 42 25.59 -3.33 -8.04
CA ASN A 42 24.64 -3.27 -9.15
C ASN A 42 23.39 -2.43 -8.79
N VAL A 43 22.89 -2.55 -7.56
CA VAL A 43 21.75 -1.77 -7.06
C VAL A 43 22.13 -0.29 -6.97
N SER A 44 23.26 0.02 -6.34
CA SER A 44 23.73 1.40 -6.21
C SER A 44 23.98 2.06 -7.58
N LYS A 45 24.53 1.33 -8.55
CA LYS A 45 24.74 1.82 -9.92
C LYS A 45 23.41 2.07 -10.63
N ALA A 46 22.46 1.11 -10.54
CA ALA A 46 21.14 1.25 -11.15
C ALA A 46 20.38 2.44 -10.55
N PHE A 47 20.41 2.60 -9.23
CA PHE A 47 19.79 3.72 -8.52
C PHE A 47 20.35 5.08 -8.99
N LYS A 48 21.66 5.26 -8.96
CA LYS A 48 22.30 6.52 -9.37
C LYS A 48 21.99 6.89 -10.82
N LYS A 49 21.84 5.88 -11.70
CA LYS A 49 21.45 6.10 -13.09
C LYS A 49 19.99 6.54 -13.22
N ALA A 50 19.08 5.94 -12.44
CA ALA A 50 17.65 6.19 -12.51
C ALA A 50 17.23 7.49 -11.79
N PHE A 51 17.92 7.83 -10.69
CA PHE A 51 17.57 8.94 -9.80
C PHE A 51 18.81 9.80 -9.46
N PRO A 52 19.38 10.53 -10.44
CA PRO A 52 20.57 11.35 -10.20
C PRO A 52 20.33 12.50 -9.21
N ASP A 53 19.07 13.01 -9.15
CA ASP A 53 18.69 14.15 -8.32
C ASP A 53 18.06 13.72 -6.97
N ALA A 54 18.29 12.49 -6.53
CA ALA A 54 17.75 11.99 -5.27
C ALA A 54 18.41 12.65 -4.06
N GLU A 55 17.59 13.16 -3.15
CA GLU A 55 17.97 13.75 -1.87
C GLU A 55 17.51 12.86 -0.72
N ASP A 56 18.12 12.97 0.47
CA ASP A 56 17.76 12.26 1.70
C ASP A 56 17.64 10.73 1.54
N LEU A 57 18.59 10.15 0.79
CA LEU A 57 18.58 8.72 0.47
C LEU A 57 18.84 7.85 1.70
N ASN A 58 17.89 6.94 1.98
CA ASN A 58 17.99 5.90 2.99
C ASN A 58 17.76 4.54 2.38
N TRP A 59 18.61 3.56 2.74
CA TRP A 59 18.51 2.18 2.28
C TRP A 59 18.02 1.24 3.36
N TYR A 60 17.16 0.31 2.95
CA TYR A 60 16.65 -0.77 3.79
C TYR A 60 16.85 -2.09 3.04
N LYS A 61 17.36 -3.11 3.73
CA LYS A 61 17.56 -4.43 3.15
C LYS A 61 16.48 -5.39 3.65
N TYR A 62 15.85 -6.10 2.72
CA TYR A 62 14.88 -7.15 2.98
C TYR A 62 15.33 -8.42 2.25
N ASP A 63 15.92 -9.38 2.96
CA ASP A 63 16.46 -10.59 2.36
C ASP A 63 17.40 -10.29 1.18
N LYS A 64 16.94 -10.53 -0.04
CA LYS A 64 17.70 -10.29 -1.30
C LYS A 64 17.23 -9.04 -2.05
N GLU A 65 16.46 -8.18 -1.42
CA GLU A 65 15.90 -6.96 -2.00
C GLU A 65 16.36 -5.72 -1.23
N TYR A 66 16.40 -4.59 -1.92
CA TYR A 66 16.82 -3.31 -1.37
C TYR A 66 15.73 -2.26 -1.63
N LEU A 67 15.22 -1.67 -0.58
CA LEU A 67 14.30 -0.54 -0.65
C LEU A 67 15.07 0.76 -0.46
N ALA A 68 15.02 1.64 -1.46
CA ALA A 68 15.48 3.01 -1.36
C ALA A 68 14.32 3.92 -1.00
N LYS A 69 14.50 4.76 0.03
CA LYS A 69 13.59 5.88 0.33
C LYS A 69 14.36 7.17 0.13
N PHE A 70 13.81 8.09 -0.63
CA PHE A 70 14.47 9.35 -1.00
C PHE A 70 13.44 10.38 -1.45
N ILE A 71 13.90 11.62 -1.70
CA ILE A 71 13.07 12.72 -2.16
C ILE A 71 13.55 13.20 -3.52
N ILE A 72 12.62 13.45 -4.45
CA ILE A 72 12.86 14.20 -5.69
C ILE A 72 11.71 15.19 -5.86
N LYS A 73 12.02 16.48 -6.06
CA LYS A 73 11.02 17.55 -6.29
C LYS A 73 9.87 17.46 -5.31
N ASP A 74 10.18 17.40 -4.01
CA ASP A 74 9.24 17.30 -2.88
C ASP A 74 8.33 16.05 -2.84
N MET A 75 8.52 15.10 -3.76
CA MET A 75 7.88 13.79 -3.71
C MET A 75 8.72 12.78 -2.93
N ASN A 76 8.08 12.06 -2.01
CA ASN A 76 8.70 10.96 -1.28
C ASN A 76 8.64 9.69 -2.12
N HIS A 77 9.79 9.10 -2.43
CA HIS A 77 9.93 7.89 -3.22
C HIS A 77 10.23 6.67 -2.36
N ASN A 78 9.62 5.54 -2.71
CA ASN A 78 9.91 4.21 -2.19
C ASN A 78 10.17 3.27 -3.38
N THR A 79 11.43 2.99 -3.65
CA THR A 79 11.84 2.21 -4.82
C THR A 79 12.45 0.88 -4.39
N LEU A 80 11.91 -0.22 -4.88
CA LEU A 80 12.39 -1.57 -4.56
C LEU A 80 13.25 -2.14 -5.69
N TYR A 81 14.42 -2.64 -5.34
CA TYR A 81 15.37 -3.30 -6.23
C TYR A 81 15.60 -4.75 -5.84
N ARG A 82 15.75 -5.62 -6.83
CA ARG A 82 16.39 -6.93 -6.64
C ARG A 82 17.89 -6.76 -6.49
N GLN A 83 18.58 -7.72 -5.88
CA GLN A 83 20.04 -7.71 -5.68
C GLN A 83 20.85 -7.55 -6.98
N ASN A 84 20.32 -7.96 -8.11
CA ASN A 84 20.94 -7.80 -9.43
C ASN A 84 20.81 -6.38 -10.03
N GLY A 85 20.16 -5.43 -9.32
CA GLY A 85 19.97 -4.06 -9.76
C GLY A 85 18.70 -3.82 -10.58
N VAL A 86 17.86 -4.83 -10.77
CA VAL A 86 16.56 -4.66 -11.46
C VAL A 86 15.57 -3.99 -10.52
N MET A 87 15.04 -2.84 -10.93
CA MET A 87 13.97 -2.13 -10.23
C MET A 87 12.65 -2.92 -10.37
N LYS A 88 11.99 -3.23 -9.27
CA LYS A 88 10.69 -3.91 -9.25
C LYS A 88 9.55 -2.91 -9.35
N TYR A 89 9.64 -1.83 -8.58
CA TYR A 89 8.70 -0.72 -8.62
C TYR A 89 9.33 0.55 -8.06
N ASP A 90 8.73 1.68 -8.40
CA ASP A 90 8.90 2.96 -7.73
C ASP A 90 7.52 3.52 -7.38
N ILE A 91 7.27 3.81 -6.11
CA ILE A 91 6.06 4.46 -5.65
C ILE A 91 6.44 5.82 -5.10
N SER A 92 5.90 6.89 -5.68
CA SER A 92 6.14 8.24 -5.21
C SER A 92 4.86 8.92 -4.76
N TYR A 93 4.98 9.68 -3.67
CA TYR A 93 3.88 10.33 -2.96
C TYR A 93 4.06 11.83 -3.02
N GLY A 94 3.08 12.53 -3.56
CA GLY A 94 3.08 13.98 -3.70
C GLY A 94 1.67 14.58 -3.56
N TYR A 95 1.52 15.76 -4.12
CA TYR A 95 0.31 16.55 -4.07
C TYR A 95 -0.12 16.96 -5.48
N GLU A 96 -1.15 17.80 -5.61
CA GLU A 96 -1.70 18.26 -6.87
C GLU A 96 -0.64 18.87 -7.81
N HIS A 97 0.28 19.69 -7.27
CA HIS A 97 1.32 20.35 -8.08
C HIS A 97 2.38 19.41 -8.66
N ASN A 98 2.45 18.15 -8.15
CA ASN A 98 3.33 17.13 -8.69
C ASN A 98 2.70 16.31 -9.84
N LEU A 99 1.38 16.49 -10.09
CA LEU A 99 0.72 15.81 -11.20
C LEU A 99 1.19 16.38 -12.55
N PRO A 100 1.43 15.54 -13.56
CA PRO A 100 1.53 15.99 -14.93
C PRO A 100 0.27 16.77 -15.33
N GLU A 101 0.42 17.86 -16.09
CA GLU A 101 -0.70 18.71 -16.45
C GLU A 101 -1.83 17.95 -17.14
N LYS A 102 -1.50 17.01 -18.05
CA LYS A 102 -2.48 16.13 -18.70
C LYS A 102 -3.34 15.36 -17.70
N ILE A 103 -2.73 14.78 -16.66
CA ILE A 103 -3.47 14.03 -15.62
C ILE A 103 -4.36 14.95 -14.81
N LYS A 104 -3.84 16.14 -14.48
CA LYS A 104 -4.59 17.15 -13.74
C LYS A 104 -5.82 17.63 -14.53
N GLU A 105 -5.66 17.91 -15.83
CA GLU A 105 -6.75 18.29 -16.72
C GLU A 105 -7.81 17.19 -16.85
N MET A 106 -7.39 15.92 -17.00
CA MET A 106 -8.30 14.78 -17.06
C MET A 106 -9.14 14.66 -15.78
N VAL A 107 -8.50 14.77 -14.62
CA VAL A 107 -9.20 14.69 -13.32
C VAL A 107 -10.14 15.88 -13.14
N ALA A 108 -9.69 17.09 -13.41
CA ALA A 108 -10.50 18.31 -13.29
C ALA A 108 -11.69 18.33 -14.25
N GLY A 109 -11.55 17.77 -15.44
CA GLY A 109 -12.62 17.69 -16.43
C GLY A 109 -13.82 16.82 -16.03
N VAL A 110 -13.60 15.85 -15.13
CA VAL A 110 -14.66 14.94 -14.64
C VAL A 110 -15.09 15.27 -13.20
N TYR A 111 -14.15 15.75 -12.38
CA TYR A 111 -14.32 15.96 -10.94
C TYR A 111 -14.09 17.43 -10.55
N ASP A 112 -14.68 18.37 -11.28
CA ASP A 112 -14.53 19.82 -11.11
C ASP A 112 -14.88 20.34 -9.71
N ASN A 113 -15.79 19.66 -9.01
CA ASN A 113 -16.24 20.00 -7.65
C ASN A 113 -15.41 19.30 -6.55
N TYR A 114 -14.30 18.64 -6.90
CA TYR A 114 -13.42 17.96 -5.96
C TYR A 114 -12.06 18.63 -5.90
N LYS A 115 -11.47 18.65 -4.70
CA LYS A 115 -10.10 19.08 -4.47
C LYS A 115 -9.16 17.86 -4.52
N ILE A 116 -8.07 17.97 -5.25
CA ILE A 116 -6.99 16.98 -5.22
C ILE A 116 -6.23 17.12 -3.90
N ILE A 117 -6.24 16.08 -3.07
CA ILE A 117 -5.58 16.10 -1.76
C ILE A 117 -4.31 15.23 -1.72
N ARG A 118 -4.14 14.30 -2.66
CA ARG A 118 -2.95 13.46 -2.77
C ARG A 118 -2.78 12.98 -4.21
N ALA A 119 -1.54 12.95 -4.67
CA ALA A 119 -1.13 12.33 -5.92
C ALA A 119 -0.10 11.24 -5.62
N ILE A 120 -0.31 10.03 -6.13
CA ILE A 120 0.59 8.89 -5.97
C ILE A 120 0.93 8.39 -7.37
N ASN A 121 2.21 8.32 -7.68
CA ASN A 121 2.67 7.70 -8.93
C ASN A 121 3.25 6.32 -8.64
N ILE A 122 2.83 5.33 -9.41
CA ILE A 122 3.28 3.93 -9.29
C ILE A 122 3.88 3.52 -10.64
N LYS A 123 5.18 3.28 -10.66
CA LYS A 123 5.91 2.74 -11.81
C LYS A 123 6.27 1.30 -11.55
N VAL A 124 5.76 0.39 -12.38
CA VAL A 124 6.01 -1.06 -12.29
C VAL A 124 6.26 -1.59 -13.69
N THR A 125 7.48 -2.07 -13.97
CA THR A 125 7.89 -2.54 -15.31
C THR A 125 7.65 -1.43 -16.36
N GLU A 126 6.72 -1.60 -17.29
CA GLU A 126 6.39 -0.64 -18.35
C GLU A 126 5.13 0.18 -18.03
N ARG A 127 4.51 -0.02 -16.87
CA ARG A 127 3.29 0.68 -16.45
C ARG A 127 3.61 1.92 -15.63
N ASN A 128 2.88 3.00 -15.90
CA ASN A 128 2.95 4.25 -15.17
C ASN A 128 1.53 4.67 -14.74
N ILE A 129 1.21 4.41 -13.48
CA ILE A 129 -0.14 4.56 -12.94
C ILE A 129 -0.15 5.78 -12.01
N TRP A 130 -1.14 6.62 -12.16
CA TRP A 130 -1.44 7.67 -11.19
C TRP A 130 -2.67 7.30 -10.37
N VAL A 131 -2.55 7.39 -9.05
CA VAL A 131 -3.66 7.26 -8.11
C VAL A 131 -3.86 8.62 -7.47
N VAL A 132 -5.02 9.23 -7.71
CA VAL A 132 -5.33 10.58 -7.25
C VAL A 132 -6.45 10.50 -6.22
N LYS A 133 -6.19 11.04 -5.01
CA LYS A 133 -7.20 11.14 -3.96
C LYS A 133 -7.87 12.49 -4.01
N LEU A 134 -9.19 12.46 -4.02
CA LEU A 134 -10.06 13.62 -4.19
C LEU A 134 -10.95 13.82 -2.97
N GLU A 135 -11.14 15.07 -2.59
CA GLU A 135 -12.04 15.48 -1.52
C GLU A 135 -13.17 16.33 -2.08
N GLY A 136 -14.39 15.82 -2.01
CA GLY A 136 -15.63 16.57 -2.30
C GLY A 136 -16.34 17.02 -1.03
N MET A 137 -17.50 17.64 -1.18
CA MET A 137 -18.31 18.11 -0.03
C MET A 137 -18.78 16.97 0.87
N LYS A 138 -19.23 15.86 0.30
CA LYS A 138 -19.88 14.74 1.04
C LYS A 138 -19.05 13.46 1.04
N LYS A 139 -18.08 13.32 0.15
CA LYS A 139 -17.33 12.08 0.01
C LYS A 139 -15.88 12.31 -0.43
N TYR A 140 -15.06 11.32 -0.14
CA TYR A 140 -13.73 11.15 -0.72
C TYR A 140 -13.80 10.16 -1.86
N LEU A 141 -13.02 10.40 -2.92
CA LEU A 141 -12.85 9.49 -4.04
C LEU A 141 -11.38 9.15 -4.21
N THR A 142 -11.11 7.97 -4.74
CA THR A 142 -9.80 7.59 -5.28
C THR A 142 -10.00 7.23 -6.74
N VAL A 143 -9.30 7.91 -7.62
CA VAL A 143 -9.30 7.63 -9.05
C VAL A 143 -7.94 7.13 -9.50
N ARG A 144 -7.93 6.18 -10.42
CA ARG A 144 -6.74 5.67 -11.09
C ARG A 144 -6.70 6.22 -12.50
N VAL A 145 -5.53 6.69 -12.93
CA VAL A 145 -5.28 7.11 -14.31
C VAL A 145 -4.09 6.32 -14.86
N GLU A 146 -4.30 5.61 -15.97
CA GLU A 146 -3.30 4.79 -16.66
C GLU A 146 -3.63 4.80 -18.15
N ASP A 147 -2.64 4.99 -19.03
CA ASP A 147 -2.77 4.95 -20.50
C ASP A 147 -3.94 5.79 -21.05
N ASP A 148 -4.11 7.00 -20.48
CA ASP A 148 -5.19 7.95 -20.82
C ASP A 148 -6.62 7.48 -20.45
N GLU A 149 -6.74 6.40 -19.71
CA GLU A 149 -7.98 5.94 -19.11
C GLU A 149 -8.07 6.34 -17.63
N MET A 150 -9.27 6.64 -17.15
CA MET A 150 -9.50 7.03 -15.77
C MET A 150 -10.69 6.27 -15.18
N ASP A 151 -10.45 5.61 -14.02
CA ASP A 151 -11.45 4.83 -13.30
C ASP A 151 -11.60 5.35 -11.85
N GLU A 152 -12.83 5.39 -11.33
CA GLU A 152 -13.08 5.48 -9.89
C GLU A 152 -12.83 4.10 -9.26
N VAL A 153 -11.83 4.00 -8.37
CA VAL A 153 -11.45 2.72 -7.73
C VAL A 153 -11.97 2.62 -6.30
N GLU A 154 -12.29 3.75 -5.67
CA GLU A 154 -12.75 3.76 -4.28
C GLU A 154 -13.55 5.02 -3.97
N SER A 155 -14.56 4.91 -3.09
CA SER A 155 -15.44 6.01 -2.69
C SER A 155 -15.86 5.83 -1.23
N PHE A 156 -15.72 6.89 -0.41
CA PHE A 156 -16.15 6.91 1.00
C PHE A 156 -16.95 8.17 1.30
N PHE A 157 -18.05 8.01 1.98
CA PHE A 157 -18.79 9.17 2.53
C PHE A 157 -18.02 9.74 3.73
N LYS A 158 -18.01 11.06 3.84
CA LYS A 158 -17.57 11.74 5.06
C LYS A 158 -18.51 11.38 6.19
N ALA A 159 -17.99 11.13 7.40
CA ALA A 159 -18.84 11.00 8.57
C ALA A 159 -19.60 12.31 8.77
N ASP A 160 -20.93 12.24 8.92
CA ASP A 160 -21.73 13.41 9.28
C ASP A 160 -21.24 13.90 10.65
N THR A 161 -20.56 15.02 10.67
CA THR A 161 -20.34 15.78 11.92
C THR A 161 -21.72 16.35 12.31
N GLN A 162 -22.51 15.57 13.04
CA GLN A 162 -23.67 16.13 13.73
C GLN A 162 -23.16 17.09 14.79
N ASN A 163 -23.33 18.39 14.51
CA ASN A 163 -23.29 19.43 15.53
C ASN A 163 -24.63 19.47 16.27
#